data_c2c6e04b9d37eb806e8a6e1582c6e996
#
_entry.id   c2c6e04b9d37eb806e8a6e1582c6e996
#
_cell.length_a   1.000
_cell.length_b   1.000
_cell.length_c   1.000
_cell.angle_alpha   90.00
_cell.angle_beta   90.00
_cell.angle_gamma   90.00
#
_symmetry.space_group_name_H-M   'P 1'
#
loop_
_entity.id
_entity.type
_entity.pdbx_description
1 polymer ?
#
loop_
_entity_poly.entity_id
_entity_poly.type
_entity_poly.pdbx_seq_one_letter_code
_entity_poly.pdbx_strand_id
1 'polypeptide(L)'
;TQKVPLWLRLTATDIPGHGSAPRVTSSVKRILRAGTRIADTQFERRAVPEVQAYFAALAPFQDGERQVMMSNISRAVDNDAFMFTLQMEEPWRAALLSNTCSLTTLKGSNKINVVPPTAELELDCRLLPDQDPQQFLSELITIINDDSIDITRIMGFTPAISKTDTPLYDAIEI
;
A
#
# COMPACT_ATOMS: atom_id res chain seq x y z
N THR A 1 -9.40 -13.69 -3.41
CA THR A 1 -9.69 -12.43 -2.69
C THR A 1 -8.88 -11.32 -3.34
N GLN A 2 -9.53 -10.26 -3.81
CA GLN A 2 -8.83 -9.06 -4.25
C GLN A 2 -8.74 -8.07 -3.11
N LYS A 3 -7.59 -7.43 -2.95
CA LYS A 3 -7.44 -6.26 -2.10
C LYS A 3 -8.30 -5.10 -2.64
N VAL A 4 -8.77 -4.27 -1.73
CA VAL A 4 -9.68 -3.17 -2.07
C VAL A 4 -8.87 -1.92 -2.44
N PRO A 5 -9.11 -1.31 -3.61
CA PRO A 5 -8.42 -0.08 -3.98
C PRO A 5 -8.90 1.10 -3.14
N LEU A 6 -7.95 1.92 -2.73
CA LEU A 6 -8.14 3.23 -2.14
C LEU A 6 -7.14 4.18 -2.81
N TRP A 7 -7.62 4.98 -3.76
CA TRP A 7 -6.77 5.94 -4.46
C TRP A 7 -6.85 7.30 -3.81
N LEU A 8 -5.71 7.85 -3.51
CA LEU A 8 -5.57 9.11 -2.79
C LEU A 8 -4.72 10.09 -3.58
N ARG A 9 -5.01 11.39 -3.43
CA ARG A 9 -4.16 12.48 -3.87
C ARG A 9 -3.72 13.30 -2.67
N LEU A 10 -2.43 13.49 -2.52
CA LEU A 10 -1.81 14.39 -1.59
C LEU A 10 -1.51 15.69 -2.32
N THR A 11 -1.92 16.81 -1.77
CA THR A 11 -1.67 18.14 -2.32
C THR A 11 -0.98 19.02 -1.28
N ALA A 12 0.21 19.50 -1.62
CA ALA A 12 0.92 20.49 -0.82
C ALA A 12 0.92 21.85 -1.52
N THR A 13 0.59 22.89 -0.76
CA THR A 13 0.65 24.28 -1.22
C THR A 13 1.69 25.04 -0.42
N ASP A 14 2.48 25.89 -1.10
CA ASP A 14 3.48 26.74 -0.47
C ASP A 14 3.71 27.99 -1.34
N ILE A 15 4.50 28.93 -0.83
CA ILE A 15 4.83 30.17 -1.56
C ILE A 15 5.71 29.80 -2.76
N PRO A 16 5.34 30.21 -3.98
CA PRO A 16 6.15 29.98 -5.17
C PRO A 16 7.46 30.77 -5.11
N GLY A 17 8.44 30.35 -5.92
CA GLY A 17 9.73 31.00 -5.94
C GLY A 17 10.58 30.71 -7.15
N HIS A 18 11.78 31.27 -7.18
CA HIS A 18 12.78 31.00 -8.19
C HIS A 18 13.80 29.96 -7.66
N GLY A 19 14.26 29.04 -8.52
CA GLY A 19 15.17 27.97 -8.14
C GLY A 19 16.52 28.46 -7.58
N SER A 20 16.96 29.69 -7.94
CA SER A 20 18.20 30.29 -7.40
C SER A 20 18.07 30.84 -5.97
N ALA A 21 16.85 30.95 -5.45
CA ALA A 21 16.58 31.46 -4.10
C ALA A 21 15.78 30.40 -3.30
N PRO A 22 16.39 29.26 -2.96
CA PRO A 22 15.71 28.13 -2.33
C PRO A 22 15.22 28.51 -0.92
N ARG A 23 13.95 28.17 -0.64
CA ARG A 23 13.36 28.30 0.69
C ARG A 23 13.61 27.05 1.52
N VAL A 24 13.44 27.14 2.83
CA VAL A 24 13.51 25.99 3.77
C VAL A 24 12.44 24.96 3.41
N THR A 25 11.22 25.41 3.11
CA THR A 25 10.11 24.58 2.65
C THR A 25 9.68 24.93 1.23
N SER A 26 8.98 24.05 0.57
CA SER A 26 8.24 24.27 -0.67
C SER A 26 7.23 23.15 -0.86
N SER A 27 6.22 23.39 -1.70
CA SER A 27 5.22 22.38 -2.05
C SER A 27 5.88 21.06 -2.47
N VAL A 28 6.89 21.11 -3.35
CA VAL A 28 7.63 19.93 -3.84
C VAL A 28 8.39 19.23 -2.71
N LYS A 29 9.12 19.98 -1.85
CA LYS A 29 9.85 19.37 -0.72
C LYS A 29 8.92 18.65 0.25
N ARG A 30 7.72 19.18 0.49
CA ARG A 30 6.73 18.59 1.37
C ARG A 30 6.19 17.29 0.79
N ILE A 31 5.79 17.30 -0.48
CA ILE A 31 5.29 16.11 -1.19
C ILE A 31 6.37 15.01 -1.25
N LEU A 32 7.62 15.35 -1.53
CA LEU A 32 8.71 14.39 -1.55
C LEU A 32 8.95 13.77 -0.16
N ARG A 33 8.92 14.57 0.92
CA ARG A 33 9.05 14.04 2.28
C ARG A 33 7.90 13.11 2.66
N ALA A 34 6.66 13.48 2.33
CA ALA A 34 5.50 12.63 2.55
C ALA A 34 5.60 11.32 1.76
N GLY A 35 5.96 11.41 0.48
CA GLY A 35 6.15 10.25 -0.39
C GLY A 35 7.24 9.31 0.14
N THR A 36 8.39 9.85 0.56
CA THR A 36 9.48 9.03 1.15
C THR A 36 9.01 8.30 2.40
N ARG A 37 8.33 8.98 3.32
CA ARG A 37 7.80 8.33 4.53
C ARG A 37 6.84 7.19 4.21
N ILE A 38 5.93 7.40 3.25
CA ILE A 38 5.01 6.35 2.81
C ILE A 38 5.76 5.19 2.14
N ALA A 39 6.74 5.47 1.28
CA ALA A 39 7.52 4.46 0.56
C ALA A 39 8.37 3.59 1.52
N ASP A 40 8.88 4.21 2.60
CA ASP A 40 9.71 3.54 3.59
C ASP A 40 8.87 2.83 4.68
N THR A 41 7.54 3.01 4.69
CA THR A 41 6.66 2.40 5.68
C THR A 41 6.44 0.92 5.38
N GLN A 42 6.70 0.08 6.36
CA GLN A 42 6.28 -1.31 6.37
C GLN A 42 4.92 -1.40 7.09
N PHE A 43 3.85 -1.57 6.31
CA PHE A 43 2.53 -1.81 6.89
C PHE A 43 2.48 -3.16 7.60
N GLU A 44 1.61 -3.26 8.62
CA GLU A 44 1.41 -4.50 9.38
C GLU A 44 1.13 -5.68 8.44
N ARG A 45 1.88 -6.76 8.66
CA ARG A 45 1.72 -8.02 7.91
C ARG A 45 0.76 -8.93 8.64
N ARG A 46 -0.23 -9.45 7.93
CA ARG A 46 -1.17 -10.46 8.44
C ARG A 46 -1.80 -11.24 7.30
N ALA A 47 -2.24 -12.44 7.59
CA ALA A 47 -2.96 -13.27 6.64
C ALA A 47 -4.42 -13.45 7.10
N VAL A 48 -5.38 -12.95 6.32
CA VAL A 48 -6.81 -13.26 6.53
C VAL A 48 -7.08 -14.73 6.25
N PRO A 49 -8.14 -15.35 6.81
CA PRO A 49 -8.39 -16.79 6.69
C PRO A 49 -8.34 -17.32 5.25
N GLU A 50 -8.90 -16.61 4.29
CA GLU A 50 -8.91 -16.99 2.88
C GLU A 50 -7.50 -16.98 2.26
N VAL A 51 -6.65 -16.07 2.69
CA VAL A 51 -5.24 -16.01 2.28
C VAL A 51 -4.45 -17.15 2.95
N GLN A 52 -4.75 -17.47 4.21
CA GLN A 52 -4.15 -18.63 4.88
C GLN A 52 -4.47 -19.92 4.12
N ALA A 53 -5.75 -20.14 3.77
CA ALA A 53 -6.19 -21.32 3.00
C ALA A 53 -5.50 -21.37 1.62
N TYR A 54 -5.37 -20.22 0.94
CA TYR A 54 -4.66 -20.12 -0.33
C TYR A 54 -3.19 -20.57 -0.23
N PHE A 55 -2.44 -20.05 0.75
CA PHE A 55 -1.04 -20.44 0.93
C PHE A 55 -0.90 -21.90 1.37
N ALA A 56 -1.77 -22.39 2.26
CA ALA A 56 -1.79 -23.79 2.67
C ALA A 56 -2.04 -24.74 1.50
N ALA A 57 -2.92 -24.38 0.57
CA ALA A 57 -3.17 -25.16 -0.65
C ALA A 57 -1.98 -25.19 -1.62
N LEU A 58 -1.15 -24.13 -1.61
CA LEU A 58 0.06 -24.07 -2.43
C LEU A 58 1.26 -24.78 -1.81
N ALA A 59 1.28 -24.94 -0.49
CA ALA A 59 2.42 -25.50 0.24
C ALA A 59 2.87 -26.88 -0.28
N PRO A 60 1.98 -27.84 -0.63
CA PRO A 60 2.40 -29.15 -1.15
C PRO A 60 3.18 -29.10 -2.47
N PHE A 61 3.10 -27.99 -3.20
CA PHE A 61 3.80 -27.78 -4.46
C PHE A 61 5.11 -26.99 -4.30
N GLN A 62 5.54 -26.79 -3.06
CA GLN A 62 6.79 -26.11 -2.72
C GLN A 62 7.76 -27.09 -2.06
N ASP A 63 9.04 -26.74 -2.07
CA ASP A 63 10.10 -27.56 -1.48
C ASP A 63 10.68 -26.93 -0.21
N GLY A 64 11.25 -27.77 0.67
CA GLY A 64 12.07 -27.38 1.80
C GLY A 64 11.40 -26.40 2.76
N GLU A 65 12.14 -25.35 3.11
CA GLU A 65 11.70 -24.32 4.07
C GLU A 65 10.47 -23.55 3.56
N ARG A 66 10.39 -23.32 2.25
CA ARG A 66 9.26 -22.60 1.64
C ARG A 66 7.94 -23.33 1.85
N GLN A 67 7.93 -24.66 1.75
CA GLN A 67 6.76 -25.48 2.04
C GLN A 67 6.30 -25.29 3.49
N VAL A 68 7.23 -25.32 4.44
CA VAL A 68 6.93 -25.12 5.88
C VAL A 68 6.36 -23.73 6.13
N MET A 69 6.96 -22.70 5.57
CA MET A 69 6.49 -21.31 5.72
C MET A 69 5.10 -21.10 5.13
N MET A 70 4.84 -21.61 3.92
CA MET A 70 3.54 -21.49 3.27
C MET A 70 2.45 -22.32 3.97
N SER A 71 2.78 -23.44 4.59
CA SER A 71 1.83 -24.24 5.37
C SER A 71 1.28 -23.49 6.58
N ASN A 72 2.03 -22.55 7.12
CA ASN A 72 1.62 -21.70 8.25
C ASN A 72 1.99 -20.23 8.00
N ILE A 73 1.36 -19.67 6.99
CA ILE A 73 1.65 -18.29 6.56
C ILE A 73 1.38 -17.27 7.66
N SER A 74 0.43 -17.50 8.55
CA SER A 74 0.13 -16.59 9.67
C SER A 74 1.31 -16.41 10.63
N ARG A 75 2.18 -17.42 10.74
CA ARG A 75 3.43 -17.34 11.51
C ARG A 75 4.60 -16.88 10.64
N ALA A 76 4.58 -17.26 9.37
CA ALA A 76 5.66 -16.96 8.44
C ALA A 76 5.75 -15.46 8.10
N VAL A 77 4.66 -14.68 8.24
CA VAL A 77 4.65 -13.22 8.03
C VAL A 77 5.61 -12.47 8.97
N ASP A 78 5.96 -13.07 10.13
CA ASP A 78 6.91 -12.51 11.07
C ASP A 78 8.38 -12.84 10.71
N ASN A 79 8.60 -13.68 9.69
CA ASN A 79 9.94 -14.02 9.21
C ASN A 79 10.36 -13.05 8.08
N ASP A 80 11.22 -12.09 8.42
CA ASP A 80 11.66 -11.06 7.48
C ASP A 80 12.40 -11.63 6.26
N ALA A 81 13.21 -12.69 6.42
CA ALA A 81 13.93 -13.30 5.31
C ALA A 81 12.98 -13.97 4.32
N PHE A 82 11.98 -14.70 4.82
CA PHE A 82 10.94 -15.30 3.99
C PHE A 82 10.12 -14.23 3.27
N MET A 83 9.69 -13.18 3.98
CA MET A 83 8.91 -12.09 3.40
C MET A 83 9.69 -11.30 2.37
N PHE A 84 10.99 -11.07 2.61
CA PHE A 84 11.88 -10.43 1.62
C PHE A 84 11.98 -11.28 0.34
N THR A 85 12.24 -12.58 0.48
CA THR A 85 12.31 -13.51 -0.66
C THR A 85 10.98 -13.54 -1.42
N LEU A 86 9.85 -13.64 -0.70
CA LEU A 86 8.52 -13.64 -1.31
C LEU A 86 8.24 -12.32 -2.06
N GLN A 87 8.67 -11.18 -1.48
CA GLN A 87 8.51 -9.86 -2.12
C GLN A 87 9.35 -9.74 -3.40
N MET A 88 10.54 -10.30 -3.42
CA MET A 88 11.44 -10.24 -4.58
C MET A 88 11.02 -11.19 -5.71
N GLU A 89 10.58 -12.39 -5.37
CA GLU A 89 10.25 -13.42 -6.36
C GLU A 89 8.78 -13.37 -6.82
N GLU A 90 7.86 -13.07 -5.88
CA GLU A 90 6.42 -13.12 -6.11
C GLU A 90 5.71 -11.94 -5.41
N PRO A 91 6.00 -10.69 -5.82
CA PRO A 91 5.50 -9.48 -5.14
C PRO A 91 3.98 -9.42 -5.05
N TRP A 92 3.26 -10.04 -5.99
CA TRP A 92 1.81 -10.13 -5.98
C TRP A 92 1.27 -11.05 -4.86
N ARG A 93 2.03 -12.11 -4.48
CA ARG A 93 1.70 -12.96 -3.32
C ARG A 93 2.03 -12.26 -2.01
N ALA A 94 3.20 -11.62 -1.94
CA ALA A 94 3.57 -10.84 -0.77
C ALA A 94 2.54 -9.72 -0.50
N ALA A 95 2.02 -9.10 -1.55
CA ALA A 95 0.98 -8.07 -1.44
C ALA A 95 -0.34 -8.56 -0.84
N LEU A 96 -0.62 -9.88 -0.77
CA LEU A 96 -1.79 -10.43 -0.09
C LEU A 96 -1.68 -10.39 1.43
N LEU A 97 -0.49 -10.12 1.95
CA LEU A 97 -0.15 -10.25 3.37
C LEU A 97 -0.04 -8.91 4.12
N SER A 98 -0.22 -7.77 3.45
CA SER A 98 -0.22 -6.45 4.07
C SER A 98 -1.04 -5.45 3.25
N ASN A 99 -1.41 -4.32 3.85
CA ASN A 99 -1.80 -3.15 3.07
C ASN A 99 -0.61 -2.68 2.24
N THR A 100 -0.87 -2.06 1.09
CA THR A 100 0.20 -1.52 0.24
C THR A 100 -0.19 -0.15 -0.28
N CYS A 101 0.77 0.76 -0.45
CA CYS A 101 0.60 2.02 -1.14
C CYS A 101 1.74 2.21 -2.14
N SER A 102 1.41 2.32 -3.42
CA SER A 102 2.34 2.65 -4.48
C SER A 102 2.21 4.13 -4.84
N LEU A 103 3.35 4.81 -4.91
CA LEU A 103 3.42 6.16 -5.45
C LEU A 103 3.33 6.05 -6.97
N THR A 104 2.31 6.66 -7.58
CA THR A 104 2.02 6.43 -9.00
C THR A 104 2.22 7.66 -9.87
N THR A 105 1.79 8.85 -9.41
CA THR A 105 2.00 10.09 -10.14
C THR A 105 2.62 11.13 -9.22
N LEU A 106 3.54 11.93 -9.78
CA LEU A 106 4.15 13.06 -9.08
C LEU A 106 4.10 14.27 -10.00
N LYS A 107 3.46 15.35 -9.54
CA LYS A 107 3.34 16.60 -10.29
C LYS A 107 3.94 17.74 -9.50
N GLY A 108 4.63 18.63 -10.21
CA GLY A 108 5.25 19.83 -9.67
C GLY A 108 5.38 20.91 -10.75
N SER A 109 6.55 21.55 -10.85
CA SER A 109 6.81 22.51 -11.92
C SER A 109 7.16 21.82 -13.24
N ASN A 110 6.71 22.42 -14.35
CA ASN A 110 7.18 22.09 -15.69
C ASN A 110 8.37 22.96 -16.15
N LYS A 111 8.89 23.82 -15.26
CA LYS A 111 10.03 24.72 -15.53
C LYS A 111 11.12 24.47 -14.51
N ILE A 112 12.36 24.27 -14.98
CA ILE A 112 13.51 23.91 -14.14
C ILE A 112 13.88 24.97 -13.11
N ASN A 113 13.60 26.24 -13.38
CA ASN A 113 13.95 27.37 -12.54
C ASN A 113 12.80 27.92 -11.66
N VAL A 114 11.66 27.24 -11.65
CA VAL A 114 10.45 27.68 -10.91
C VAL A 114 10.11 26.68 -9.80
N VAL A 115 10.01 27.20 -8.58
CA VAL A 115 9.40 26.47 -7.47
C VAL A 115 7.88 26.69 -7.53
N PRO A 116 7.07 25.66 -7.79
CA PRO A 116 5.64 25.82 -8.00
C PRO A 116 4.90 26.11 -6.69
N PRO A 117 3.74 26.80 -6.74
CA PRO A 117 2.91 27.00 -5.55
C PRO A 117 2.28 25.69 -5.06
N THR A 118 2.04 24.74 -5.96
CA THR A 118 1.37 23.47 -5.64
C THR A 118 2.17 22.29 -6.19
N ALA A 119 2.23 21.21 -5.42
CA ALA A 119 2.73 19.90 -5.87
C ALA A 119 1.76 18.82 -5.43
N GLU A 120 1.63 17.77 -6.23
CA GLU A 120 0.72 16.66 -6.01
C GLU A 120 1.44 15.32 -6.10
N LEU A 121 0.98 14.36 -5.29
CA LEU A 121 1.37 12.96 -5.33
C LEU A 121 0.12 12.10 -5.31
N GLU A 122 -0.03 11.18 -6.24
CA GLU A 122 -1.12 10.21 -6.22
C GLU A 122 -0.62 8.84 -5.76
N LEU A 123 -1.47 8.18 -4.97
CA LEU A 123 -1.22 6.89 -4.36
C LEU A 123 -2.26 5.87 -4.84
N ASP A 124 -1.81 4.71 -5.29
CA ASP A 124 -2.64 3.51 -5.39
C ASP A 124 -2.42 2.67 -4.13
N CYS A 125 -3.29 2.88 -3.13
CA CYS A 125 -3.29 2.04 -1.94
C CYS A 125 -4.23 0.86 -2.14
N ARG A 126 -3.85 -0.31 -1.63
CA ARG A 126 -4.62 -1.54 -1.67
C ARG A 126 -4.77 -2.09 -0.26
N LEU A 127 -5.99 -2.14 0.21
CA LEU A 127 -6.33 -2.56 1.56
C LEU A 127 -6.65 -4.05 1.62
N LEU A 128 -6.25 -4.69 2.69
CA LEU A 128 -6.72 -6.03 3.02
C LEU A 128 -8.23 -6.02 3.24
N PRO A 129 -8.93 -7.12 2.99
CA PRO A 129 -10.39 -7.15 3.04
C PRO A 129 -10.98 -6.93 4.44
N ASP A 130 -10.19 -7.08 5.49
CA ASP A 130 -10.55 -6.82 6.89
C ASP A 130 -10.13 -5.42 7.39
N GLN A 131 -9.52 -4.59 6.52
CA GLN A 131 -9.04 -3.26 6.89
C GLN A 131 -10.16 -2.22 6.84
N ASP A 132 -10.36 -1.50 7.92
CA ASP A 132 -11.18 -0.30 7.92
C ASP A 132 -10.48 0.85 7.16
N PRO A 133 -11.12 1.42 6.12
CA PRO A 133 -10.51 2.48 5.31
C PRO A 133 -10.25 3.79 6.08
N GLN A 134 -11.06 4.10 7.10
CA GLN A 134 -10.88 5.32 7.90
C GLN A 134 -9.71 5.16 8.85
N GLN A 135 -9.57 3.98 9.46
CA GLN A 135 -8.41 3.66 10.29
C GLN A 135 -7.12 3.74 9.48
N PHE A 136 -7.12 3.17 8.27
CA PHE A 136 -5.96 3.23 7.39
C PHE A 136 -5.61 4.66 6.96
N LEU A 137 -6.62 5.50 6.68
CA LEU A 137 -6.40 6.91 6.38
C LEU A 137 -5.77 7.66 7.56
N SER A 138 -6.22 7.38 8.79
CA SER A 138 -5.64 7.95 10.01
C SER A 138 -4.18 7.53 10.21
N GLU A 139 -3.86 6.29 9.91
CA GLU A 139 -2.47 5.77 9.90
C GLU A 139 -1.61 6.54 8.89
N LEU A 140 -2.10 6.72 7.66
CA LEU A 140 -1.39 7.47 6.62
C LEU A 140 -1.15 8.93 7.02
N ILE A 141 -2.13 9.61 7.64
CA ILE A 141 -1.97 10.97 8.15
C ILE A 141 -0.82 11.02 9.17
N THR A 142 -0.75 10.03 10.06
CA THR A 142 0.34 9.93 11.06
C THR A 142 1.69 9.72 10.38
N ILE A 143 1.77 8.86 9.37
CA ILE A 143 2.99 8.59 8.58
C ILE A 143 3.45 9.85 7.84
N ILE A 144 2.53 10.55 7.19
CA ILE A 144 2.79 11.78 6.43
C ILE A 144 3.36 12.85 7.37
N ASN A 145 2.81 12.98 8.58
CA ASN A 145 3.27 13.92 9.62
C ASN A 145 3.51 15.34 9.08
N ASP A 146 2.53 15.87 8.34
CA ASP A 146 2.47 17.25 7.83
C ASP A 146 1.00 17.66 7.65
N ASP A 147 0.45 18.34 8.66
CA ASP A 147 -0.96 18.75 8.73
C ASP A 147 -1.40 19.74 7.63
N SER A 148 -0.45 20.27 6.87
CA SER A 148 -0.72 21.19 5.78
C SER A 148 -0.73 20.51 4.40
N ILE A 149 -0.67 19.19 4.36
CA ILE A 149 -0.92 18.39 3.16
C ILE A 149 -2.39 17.98 3.14
N ASP A 150 -3.10 18.43 2.12
CA ASP A 150 -4.47 18.02 1.87
C ASP A 150 -4.48 16.60 1.28
N ILE A 151 -5.33 15.73 1.83
CA ILE A 151 -5.52 14.37 1.33
C ILE A 151 -6.93 14.24 0.76
N THR A 152 -7.01 14.02 -0.54
CA THR A 152 -8.27 13.83 -1.25
C THR A 152 -8.42 12.37 -1.70
N ARG A 153 -9.54 11.74 -1.37
CA ARG A 153 -9.90 10.41 -1.90
C ARG A 153 -10.38 10.56 -3.35
N ILE A 154 -9.65 9.93 -4.28
CA ILE A 154 -10.00 9.89 -5.70
C ILE A 154 -11.01 8.76 -5.94
N MET A 155 -10.72 7.58 -5.40
CA MET A 155 -11.55 6.38 -5.51
C MET A 155 -11.36 5.48 -4.30
N GLY A 156 -12.36 4.68 -4.00
CA GLY A 156 -12.27 3.63 -2.99
C GLY A 156 -13.59 2.92 -2.82
N PHE A 157 -13.51 1.66 -2.40
CA PHE A 157 -14.66 0.81 -2.15
C PHE A 157 -14.64 0.32 -0.71
N THR A 158 -15.77 -0.18 -0.25
CA THR A 158 -15.86 -0.87 1.03
C THR A 158 -15.25 -2.26 0.88
N PRO A 159 -14.31 -2.65 1.76
CA PRO A 159 -13.78 -3.99 1.79
C PRO A 159 -14.88 -5.04 1.97
N ALA A 160 -14.76 -6.16 1.27
CA ALA A 160 -15.70 -7.26 1.36
C ALA A 160 -15.00 -8.60 1.12
N ILE A 161 -15.48 -9.63 1.83
CA ILE A 161 -15.07 -11.02 1.66
C ILE A 161 -16.28 -11.81 1.21
N SER A 162 -16.15 -12.52 0.10
CA SER A 162 -17.19 -13.44 -0.36
C SER A 162 -17.12 -14.74 0.44
N LYS A 163 -18.28 -15.26 0.83
CA LYS A 163 -18.37 -16.56 1.46
C LYS A 163 -18.07 -17.68 0.45
N THR A 164 -17.44 -18.74 0.91
CA THR A 164 -17.16 -19.96 0.13
C THR A 164 -18.17 -21.07 0.38
N ASP A 165 -19.00 -20.96 1.41
CA ASP A 165 -20.10 -21.87 1.74
C ASP A 165 -21.37 -21.55 0.92
N THR A 166 -21.27 -21.61 -0.40
CA THR A 166 -22.38 -21.27 -1.30
C THR A 166 -22.55 -22.33 -2.37
N PRO A 167 -23.80 -22.61 -2.85
CA PRO A 167 -24.05 -23.55 -3.93
C PRO A 167 -23.26 -23.24 -5.22
N LEU A 168 -22.94 -21.98 -5.46
CA LEU A 168 -22.11 -21.57 -6.59
C LEU A 168 -20.65 -22.02 -6.40
N TYR A 169 -20.11 -21.90 -5.20
CA TYR A 169 -18.76 -22.34 -4.88
C TYR A 169 -18.63 -23.85 -4.99
N ASP A 170 -19.61 -24.59 -4.44
CA ASP A 170 -19.69 -26.05 -4.53
C ASP A 170 -19.72 -26.55 -5.99
N ALA A 171 -20.40 -25.80 -6.88
CA ALA A 171 -20.46 -26.12 -8.31
C ALA A 171 -19.14 -25.87 -9.06
N ILE A 172 -18.24 -25.05 -8.51
CA ILE A 172 -16.94 -24.74 -9.10
C ILE A 172 -15.85 -25.75 -8.64
N GLU A 173 -16.02 -26.35 -7.47
CA GLU A 173 -15.07 -27.34 -6.91
C GLU A 173 -15.14 -28.73 -7.60
N ILE A 174 -16.02 -28.94 -8.56
CA ILE A 174 -16.13 -30.17 -9.35
C ILE A 174 -15.12 -30.12 -10.51
#